data_a2cce15d70549f07c097c8fc7b9fa752
#
_entry.id   a2cce15d70549f07c097c8fc7b9fa752
#
_cell.length_a   1.000
_cell.length_b   1.000
_cell.length_c   1.000
_cell.angle_alpha   90.00
_cell.angle_beta   90.00
_cell.angle_gamma   90.00
#
_symmetry.space_group_name_H-M   'P 1'
#
loop_
_entity.id
_entity.type
_entity.pdbx_description
1 polymer ?
#
loop_
_entity_poly.entity_id
_entity_poly.type
_entity_poly.pdbx_seq_one_letter_code
_entity_poly.pdbx_strand_id
1 'polypeptide(L)'
;MHILLLVAHGSRREESNIEIESLSKKISTLEPKEFDKVMPAFLEFASPSIPEAIKECTELGATKVTILPYFLSAGVHITRDIPNEITEASEGSPGLEINVADYFGSRDEIAEILMKTALDIK
;
A
#
# COMPACT_ATOMS: atom_id res chain seq x y z
N MET A 1 2.98 16.97 -5.02
CA MET A 1 3.62 15.64 -4.87
C MET A 1 2.56 14.57 -4.66
N HIS A 2 2.67 13.51 -5.41
CA HIS A 2 1.75 12.36 -5.34
C HIS A 2 2.52 11.14 -4.81
N ILE A 3 2.08 10.59 -3.68
CA ILE A 3 2.75 9.45 -3.04
C ILE A 3 1.86 8.21 -3.10
N LEU A 4 2.47 7.07 -3.39
CA LEU A 4 1.81 5.77 -3.36
C LEU A 4 2.16 5.08 -2.03
N LEU A 5 1.14 4.67 -1.30
CA LEU A 5 1.31 3.84 -0.10
C LEU A 5 0.93 2.39 -0.43
N LEU A 6 1.90 1.50 -0.35
CA LEU A 6 1.67 0.08 -0.47
C LEU A 6 1.29 -0.44 0.91
N VAL A 7 0.03 -0.80 1.10
CA VAL A 7 -0.49 -1.20 2.41
C VAL A 7 -0.56 -2.71 2.52
N ALA A 8 0.14 -3.25 3.51
CA ALA A 8 0.12 -4.67 3.83
C ALA A 8 -0.44 -4.89 5.24
N HIS A 9 -0.73 -6.13 5.57
CA HIS A 9 -1.25 -6.46 6.90
C HIS A 9 -0.24 -6.16 8.01
N GLY A 10 1.01 -6.46 7.75
CA GLY A 10 2.06 -6.42 8.76
C GLY A 10 2.22 -7.78 9.43
N SER A 11 3.39 -8.02 9.98
CA SER A 11 3.72 -9.30 10.58
C SER A 11 4.63 -9.11 11.79
N ARG A 12 4.56 -10.04 12.74
CA ARG A 12 5.52 -10.10 13.84
C ARG A 12 6.87 -10.59 13.35
N ARG A 13 6.89 -11.23 12.17
CA ARG A 13 8.15 -11.63 11.54
C ARG A 13 8.72 -10.46 10.77
N GLU A 14 9.86 -9.99 11.21
CA GLU A 14 10.52 -8.84 10.59
C GLU A 14 10.81 -9.06 9.11
N GLU A 15 11.17 -10.28 8.73
CA GLU A 15 11.49 -10.63 7.35
C GLU A 15 10.32 -10.35 6.40
N SER A 16 9.09 -10.60 6.88
CA SER A 16 7.88 -10.36 6.08
C SER A 16 7.68 -8.87 5.82
N ASN A 17 7.96 -8.05 6.80
CA ASN A 17 7.83 -6.60 6.67
C ASN A 17 8.90 -6.04 5.74
N ILE A 18 10.11 -6.59 5.81
CA ILE A 18 11.21 -6.20 4.92
C ILE A 18 10.87 -6.53 3.46
N GLU A 19 10.17 -7.63 3.21
CA GLU A 19 9.71 -7.96 1.85
C GLU A 19 8.81 -6.87 1.27
N ILE A 20 7.94 -6.29 2.10
CA ILE A 20 7.05 -5.21 1.66
C ILE A 20 7.86 -3.94 1.39
N GLU A 21 8.83 -3.63 2.24
CA GLU A 21 9.72 -2.49 2.01
C GLU A 21 10.48 -2.64 0.69
N SER A 22 11.00 -3.86 0.45
CA SER A 22 11.72 -4.17 -0.79
C SER A 22 10.82 -4.04 -2.01
N LEU A 23 9.57 -4.50 -1.91
CA LEU A 23 8.60 -4.39 -2.99
C LEU A 23 8.29 -2.93 -3.29
N SER A 24 8.15 -2.10 -2.27
CA SER A 24 7.94 -0.66 -2.44
C SER A 24 9.09 -0.04 -3.22
N LYS A 25 10.33 -0.42 -2.91
CA LYS A 25 11.51 0.07 -3.62
C LYS A 25 11.51 -0.37 -5.08
N LYS A 26 11.12 -1.61 -5.36
CA LYS A 26 11.03 -2.11 -6.74
C LYS A 26 10.01 -1.31 -7.54
N ILE A 27 8.84 -1.04 -6.95
CA ILE A 27 7.81 -0.27 -7.62
C ILE A 27 8.33 1.13 -7.93
N SER A 28 9.08 1.73 -7.00
CA SER A 28 9.61 3.09 -7.18
C SER A 28 10.59 3.21 -8.34
N THR A 29 11.17 2.09 -8.80
CA THR A 29 12.12 2.11 -9.93
C THR A 29 11.46 1.89 -11.28
N LEU A 30 10.16 1.58 -11.31
CA LEU A 30 9.46 1.33 -12.57
C LEU A 30 9.26 2.62 -13.36
N GLU A 31 9.39 2.50 -14.69
CA GLU A 31 9.16 3.61 -15.61
C GLU A 31 7.90 3.37 -16.44
N PRO A 32 7.13 4.39 -16.82
CA PRO A 32 7.33 5.80 -16.42
C PRO A 32 6.96 6.01 -14.95
N LYS A 33 7.59 7.01 -14.33
CA LYS A 33 7.32 7.31 -12.92
C LYS A 33 6.03 8.10 -12.81
N GLU A 34 5.02 7.46 -12.25
CA GLU A 34 3.70 8.05 -12.04
C GLU A 34 3.55 8.65 -10.64
N PHE A 35 4.40 8.22 -9.72
CA PHE A 35 4.39 8.67 -8.33
C PHE A 35 5.75 9.26 -7.96
N ASP A 36 5.72 10.33 -7.18
CA ASP A 36 6.95 10.96 -6.71
C ASP A 36 7.68 10.12 -5.67
N LYS A 37 6.92 9.29 -4.93
CA LYS A 37 7.48 8.42 -3.91
C LYS A 37 6.56 7.22 -3.68
N VAL A 38 7.16 6.09 -3.33
CA VAL A 38 6.44 4.86 -2.95
C VAL A 38 6.89 4.47 -1.56
N MET A 39 5.96 4.27 -0.66
CA MET A 39 6.24 3.95 0.74
C MET A 39 5.37 2.79 1.20
N PRO A 40 5.87 1.94 2.13
CA PRO A 40 5.02 0.93 2.73
C PRO A 40 4.23 1.50 3.90
N ALA A 41 3.10 0.87 4.22
CA ALA A 41 2.37 1.10 5.46
C ALA A 41 1.72 -0.21 5.89
N PHE A 42 1.43 -0.34 7.17
CA PHE A 42 0.98 -1.61 7.73
C PHE A 42 -0.25 -1.41 8.61
N LEU A 43 -1.12 -2.42 8.63
CA LEU A 43 -2.29 -2.40 9.50
C LEU A 43 -1.94 -2.72 10.94
N GLU A 44 -1.03 -3.68 11.14
CA GLU A 44 -0.66 -4.18 12.47
C GLU A 44 0.81 -4.58 12.50
N PHE A 45 1.37 -4.70 13.71
CA PHE A 45 2.67 -5.31 14.02
C PHE A 45 3.91 -4.63 13.44
N ALA A 46 3.77 -3.66 12.58
CA ALA A 46 4.90 -2.98 11.95
C ALA A 46 4.58 -1.50 11.74
N SER A 47 5.61 -0.72 11.55
CA SER A 47 5.51 0.72 11.32
C SER A 47 6.03 1.07 9.94
N PRO A 48 5.49 2.12 9.30
CA PRO A 48 4.44 2.98 9.83
C PRO A 48 3.04 2.38 9.69
N SER A 49 2.11 2.78 10.54
CA SER A 49 0.69 2.52 10.36
C SER A 49 0.16 3.42 9.25
N ILE A 50 -1.08 3.21 8.81
CA ILE A 50 -1.68 4.08 7.79
C ILE A 50 -1.75 5.53 8.27
N PRO A 51 -2.26 5.84 9.47
CA PRO A 51 -2.26 7.22 9.93
C PRO A 51 -0.87 7.84 10.03
N GLU A 52 0.12 7.09 10.53
CA GLU A 52 1.50 7.56 10.61
C GLU A 52 2.07 7.84 9.22
N ALA A 53 1.83 6.97 8.26
CA ALA A 53 2.32 7.13 6.90
C ALA A 53 1.68 8.35 6.22
N ILE A 54 0.38 8.55 6.41
CA ILE A 54 -0.31 9.71 5.84
C ILE A 54 0.22 11.00 6.45
N LYS A 55 0.48 11.02 7.75
CA LYS A 55 1.09 12.17 8.41
C LYS A 55 2.45 12.48 7.80
N GLU A 56 3.27 11.46 7.59
CA GLU A 56 4.58 11.63 6.96
C GLU A 56 4.43 12.18 5.53
N CYS A 57 3.46 11.69 4.77
CA CYS A 57 3.20 12.22 3.43
C CYS A 57 2.86 13.71 3.47
N THR A 58 2.04 14.12 4.43
CA THR A 58 1.69 15.53 4.61
C THR A 58 2.92 16.36 4.93
N GLU A 59 3.78 15.87 5.80
CA GLU A 59 5.02 16.55 6.19
C GLU A 59 5.98 16.69 5.01
N LEU A 60 5.97 15.72 4.09
CA LEU A 60 6.79 15.77 2.88
C LEU A 60 6.25 16.72 1.81
N GLY A 61 5.05 17.24 2.01
CA GLY A 61 4.43 18.17 1.07
C GLY A 61 3.50 17.51 0.05
N ALA A 62 3.07 16.29 0.31
CA ALA A 62 2.14 15.61 -0.59
C ALA A 62 0.79 16.31 -0.62
N THR A 63 0.20 16.41 -1.81
CA THR A 63 -1.16 16.91 -2.01
C THR A 63 -2.12 15.79 -2.34
N LYS A 64 -1.58 14.63 -2.74
CA LYS A 64 -2.36 13.47 -3.12
C LYS A 64 -1.64 12.20 -2.69
N VAL A 65 -2.40 11.27 -2.12
CA VAL A 65 -1.91 9.95 -1.72
C VAL A 65 -2.82 8.88 -2.33
N THR A 66 -2.23 7.88 -2.96
CA THR A 66 -2.96 6.72 -3.43
C THR A 66 -2.60 5.55 -2.52
N ILE A 67 -3.62 4.90 -1.97
CA ILE A 67 -3.44 3.72 -1.14
C ILE A 67 -3.70 2.48 -2.00
N LEU A 68 -2.71 1.59 -2.05
CA LEU A 68 -2.82 0.32 -2.76
C LEU A 68 -2.83 -0.81 -1.74
N PRO A 69 -4.00 -1.43 -1.51
CA PRO A 69 -4.09 -2.56 -0.59
C PRO A 69 -3.44 -3.81 -1.20
N TYR A 70 -2.35 -4.25 -0.61
CA TYR A 70 -1.63 -5.44 -1.08
C TYR A 70 -2.19 -6.67 -0.36
N PHE A 71 -3.35 -7.12 -0.83
CA PHE A 71 -4.09 -8.27 -0.29
C PHE A 71 -4.62 -9.10 -1.43
N LEU A 72 -4.64 -10.42 -1.25
CA LEU A 72 -5.12 -11.34 -2.28
C LEU A 72 -6.64 -11.47 -2.28
N SER A 73 -7.27 -11.25 -1.15
CA SER A 73 -8.73 -11.36 -1.03
C SER A 73 -9.31 -10.20 -0.23
N ALA A 74 -10.58 -9.90 -0.49
CA ALA A 74 -11.31 -8.91 0.28
C ALA A 74 -11.77 -9.53 1.60
N GLY A 75 -11.31 -8.99 2.70
CA GLY A 75 -11.72 -9.40 4.04
C GLY A 75 -12.05 -8.16 4.86
N VAL A 76 -12.17 -8.31 6.18
CA VAL A 76 -12.49 -7.17 7.06
C VAL A 76 -11.44 -6.07 6.97
N HIS A 77 -10.18 -6.41 6.66
CA HIS A 77 -9.12 -5.42 6.51
C HIS A 77 -9.40 -4.47 5.35
N ILE A 78 -9.94 -5.01 4.23
CA ILE A 78 -10.26 -4.20 3.06
C ILE A 78 -11.58 -3.45 3.25
N THR A 79 -12.60 -4.13 3.78
CA THR A 79 -13.95 -3.58 3.82
C THR A 79 -14.21 -2.66 5.00
N ARG A 80 -13.45 -2.80 6.08
CA ARG A 80 -13.66 -2.03 7.31
C ARG A 80 -12.41 -1.32 7.81
N ASP A 81 -11.31 -2.05 8.02
CA ASP A 81 -10.15 -1.50 8.70
C ASP A 81 -9.45 -0.39 7.91
N ILE A 82 -9.22 -0.59 6.62
CA ILE A 82 -8.58 0.43 5.79
C ILE A 82 -9.46 1.69 5.71
N PRO A 83 -10.76 1.59 5.38
CA PRO A 83 -11.62 2.78 5.38
C PRO A 83 -11.64 3.52 6.71
N ASN A 84 -11.69 2.80 7.83
CA ASN A 84 -11.70 3.44 9.15
C ASN A 84 -10.41 4.19 9.44
N GLU A 85 -9.26 3.61 9.12
CA GLU A 85 -7.98 4.26 9.33
C GLU A 85 -7.79 5.47 8.42
N ILE A 86 -8.31 5.41 7.20
CA ILE A 86 -8.28 6.55 6.28
C ILE A 86 -9.13 7.69 6.82
N THR A 87 -10.31 7.39 7.33
CA THR A 87 -11.19 8.41 7.91
C THR A 87 -10.47 9.12 9.07
N GLU A 88 -9.85 8.37 9.96
CA GLU A 88 -9.07 8.90 11.07
C GLU A 88 -7.93 9.78 10.57
N ALA A 89 -7.17 9.31 9.60
CA ALA A 89 -6.03 10.03 9.06
C ALA A 89 -6.46 11.32 8.34
N SER A 90 -7.59 11.29 7.65
CA SER A 90 -8.10 12.45 6.90
C SER A 90 -8.44 13.61 7.82
N GLU A 91 -8.88 13.33 9.04
CA GLU A 91 -9.20 14.37 10.03
C GLU A 91 -7.96 15.17 10.42
N GLY A 92 -6.80 14.52 10.45
CA GLY A 92 -5.53 15.18 10.79
C GLY A 92 -4.82 15.81 9.59
N SER A 93 -5.32 15.63 8.38
CA SER A 93 -4.68 16.13 7.16
C SER A 93 -5.71 16.72 6.21
N PRO A 94 -6.38 17.81 6.60
CA PRO A 94 -7.36 18.47 5.73
C PRO A 94 -6.67 19.01 4.48
N GLY A 95 -7.30 18.85 3.35
CA GLY A 95 -6.75 19.29 2.07
C GLY A 95 -5.91 18.24 1.35
N LEU A 96 -5.58 17.14 1.99
CA LEU A 96 -4.91 16.02 1.32
C LEU A 96 -5.96 15.17 0.59
N GLU A 97 -5.73 14.94 -0.70
CA GLU A 97 -6.59 14.05 -1.46
C GLU A 97 -6.11 12.61 -1.26
N ILE A 98 -6.99 11.72 -0.79
CA ILE A 98 -6.66 10.33 -0.56
C ILE A 98 -7.55 9.46 -1.44
N ASN A 99 -6.93 8.66 -2.32
CA ASN A 99 -7.62 7.72 -3.17
C ASN A 99 -7.21 6.31 -2.77
N VAL A 100 -8.14 5.35 -2.90
CA VAL A 100 -7.88 3.96 -2.59
C VAL A 100 -8.06 3.15 -3.87
N ALA A 101 -7.00 2.46 -4.29
CA ALA A 101 -7.08 1.56 -5.42
C ALA A 101 -7.77 0.26 -5.01
N ASP A 102 -8.24 -0.51 -5.97
CA ASP A 102 -8.78 -1.83 -5.69
C ASP A 102 -7.65 -2.71 -5.11
N TYR A 103 -8.00 -3.62 -4.20
CA TYR A 103 -6.99 -4.51 -3.63
C TYR A 103 -6.36 -5.36 -4.74
N PHE A 104 -5.10 -5.70 -4.56
CA PHE A 104 -4.31 -6.39 -5.59
C PHE A 104 -4.98 -7.64 -6.13
N GLY A 105 -5.57 -8.47 -5.26
CA GLY A 105 -6.22 -9.72 -5.67
C GLY A 105 -7.45 -9.55 -6.54
N SER A 106 -7.98 -8.33 -6.67
CA SER A 106 -9.15 -8.06 -7.53
C SER A 106 -8.76 -7.95 -9.02
N ARG A 107 -7.47 -7.85 -9.33
CA ARG A 107 -7.02 -7.68 -10.71
C ARG A 107 -7.15 -8.97 -11.52
N ASP A 108 -7.69 -8.87 -12.72
CA ASP A 108 -7.83 -10.02 -13.60
C ASP A 108 -6.48 -10.62 -13.98
N GLU A 109 -5.46 -9.77 -14.10
CA GLU A 109 -4.10 -10.19 -14.46
C GLU A 109 -3.47 -11.14 -13.43
N ILE A 110 -4.01 -11.21 -12.20
CA ILE A 110 -3.45 -12.09 -11.18
C ILE A 110 -3.54 -13.56 -11.58
N ALA A 111 -4.60 -13.93 -12.30
CA ALA A 111 -4.75 -15.30 -12.79
C ALA A 111 -3.62 -15.67 -13.76
N GLU A 112 -3.25 -14.75 -14.63
CA GLU A 112 -2.16 -14.95 -15.59
C GLU A 112 -0.82 -15.06 -14.85
N ILE A 113 -0.60 -14.21 -13.86
CA ILE A 113 0.63 -14.24 -13.08
C ILE A 113 0.74 -15.56 -12.31
N LEU A 114 -0.36 -16.03 -11.73
CA LEU A 114 -0.39 -17.30 -11.00
C LEU A 114 -0.06 -18.48 -11.93
N MET A 115 -0.66 -18.49 -13.13
CA MET A 115 -0.39 -19.54 -14.10
C MET A 115 1.07 -19.55 -14.52
N LYS A 116 1.61 -18.37 -14.83
CA LYS A 116 3.02 -18.22 -15.21
C LYS A 116 3.95 -18.69 -14.09
N THR A 117 3.64 -18.31 -12.86
CA THR A 117 4.42 -18.70 -11.71
C THR A 117 4.41 -20.22 -11.52
N ALA A 118 3.25 -20.85 -11.71
CA ALA A 118 3.12 -22.30 -11.60
C ALA A 118 3.92 -23.04 -12.69
N LEU A 119 4.04 -22.46 -13.88
CA LEU A 119 4.78 -23.06 -14.98
C LEU A 119 6.30 -22.82 -14.89
N ASP A 120 6.71 -21.87 -14.07
CA ASP A 120 8.12 -21.50 -13.91
C ASP A 120 8.76 -22.32 -12.79
N ILE A 121 8.62 -23.63 -12.87
CA ILE A 121 9.20 -24.56 -11.90
C ILE A 121 10.67 -24.79 -12.21
N LYS A 122 11.51 -24.68 -11.17
CA LYS A 122 12.95 -24.87 -11.30
C LYS A 122 13.39 -26.26 -10.82
#